data_2948ac0bac422b862ed60a7c4dbc372a
#
_entry.id   2948ac0bac422b862ed60a7c4dbc372a
#
_cell.length_a   1.000
_cell.length_b   1.000
_cell.length_c   1.000
_cell.angle_alpha   90.00
_cell.angle_beta   90.00
_cell.angle_gamma   90.00
#
_symmetry.space_group_name_H-M   'P 1'
#
loop_
_entity.id
_entity.type
_entity.pdbx_description
1 polymer ?
#
loop_
_entity_poly.entity_id
_entity_poly.type
_entity_poly.pdbx_seq_one_letter_code
_entity_poly.pdbx_strand_id
1 'polypeptide(L)'
;MDDTDLDPTTLEPHELAPMLRAWAKGLYTTEAAVELLIAHDHWLRRKDFLGRCTWACTDGWLGGEMVPMAGIDWDAVATATSLDNQNGLAGSSSEVQVLQLAASLAGVTVQDSLLGLLAGLDQANTRFVLQAIAHRQGWHEHGITADITGRFTPDDGAPVPR
;
A
#
# COMPACT_ATOMS: atom_id res chain seq x y z
N MET A 1 11.03 23.41 -13.91
CA MET A 1 11.45 22.09 -13.41
C MET A 1 12.49 22.40 -12.35
N ASP A 2 12.09 22.37 -11.09
CA ASP A 2 13.04 22.62 -10.01
C ASP A 2 14.06 21.47 -10.00
N ASP A 3 15.33 21.79 -9.78
CA ASP A 3 16.46 20.83 -9.82
C ASP A 3 16.37 19.74 -8.72
N THR A 4 15.30 19.78 -7.92
CA THR A 4 15.02 18.90 -6.79
C THR A 4 14.00 17.80 -7.09
N ASP A 5 13.24 17.93 -8.18
CA ASP A 5 12.26 16.94 -8.62
C ASP A 5 12.97 15.71 -9.21
N LEU A 6 12.63 14.54 -8.69
CA LEU A 6 13.07 13.24 -9.19
C LEU A 6 11.97 12.59 -10.04
N ASP A 7 12.34 11.95 -11.13
CA ASP A 7 11.39 11.09 -11.87
C ASP A 7 11.24 9.75 -11.14
N PRO A 8 10.09 9.48 -10.50
CA PRO A 8 9.88 8.24 -9.76
C PRO A 8 9.97 6.98 -10.64
N THR A 9 9.79 7.12 -11.96
CA THR A 9 9.88 5.98 -12.90
C THR A 9 11.30 5.49 -13.13
N THR A 10 12.30 6.24 -12.68
CA THR A 10 13.73 5.89 -12.76
C THR A 10 14.24 5.22 -11.50
N LEU A 11 13.47 5.28 -10.40
CA LEU A 11 13.85 4.73 -9.10
C LEU A 11 13.47 3.26 -8.98
N GLU A 12 14.34 2.49 -8.35
CA GLU A 12 14.04 1.09 -8.01
C GLU A 12 13.22 0.98 -6.71
N PRO A 13 12.46 -0.11 -6.50
CA PRO A 13 11.64 -0.27 -5.29
C PRO A 13 12.41 -0.11 -3.98
N HIS A 14 13.67 -0.53 -3.92
CA HIS A 14 14.51 -0.41 -2.72
C HIS A 14 14.95 1.04 -2.43
N GLU A 15 14.94 1.92 -3.45
CA GLU A 15 15.19 3.36 -3.31
C GLU A 15 13.91 4.09 -2.94
N LEU A 16 12.78 3.71 -3.55
CA LEU A 16 11.46 4.30 -3.28
C LEU A 16 10.95 4.01 -1.86
N ALA A 17 11.15 2.79 -1.35
CA ALA A 17 10.59 2.38 -0.07
C ALA A 17 11.02 3.30 1.10
N PRO A 18 12.31 3.63 1.32
CA PRO A 18 12.69 4.58 2.36
C PRO A 18 12.15 5.99 2.14
N MET A 19 12.03 6.44 0.88
CA MET A 19 11.49 7.77 0.56
C MET A 19 9.99 7.85 0.86
N LEU A 20 9.22 6.80 0.53
CA LEU A 20 7.80 6.68 0.84
C LEU A 20 7.57 6.65 2.36
N ARG A 21 8.39 5.92 3.10
CA ARG A 21 8.36 5.88 4.57
C ARG A 21 8.67 7.22 5.20
N ALA A 22 9.66 7.96 4.65
CA ALA A 22 9.99 9.30 5.12
C ALA A 22 8.80 10.26 4.99
N TRP A 23 8.12 10.22 3.85
CA TRP A 23 6.94 11.06 3.62
C TRP A 23 5.74 10.66 4.49
N ALA A 24 5.49 9.36 4.66
CA ALA A 24 4.33 8.86 5.41
C ALA A 24 4.48 9.01 6.93
N LYS A 25 5.69 9.24 7.43
CA LYS A 25 6.05 9.15 8.85
C LYS A 25 5.16 10.01 9.75
N GLY A 26 4.58 9.37 10.76
CA GLY A 26 3.69 9.98 11.75
C GLY A 26 2.22 10.01 11.36
N LEU A 27 1.87 9.53 10.15
CA LEU A 27 0.51 9.40 9.67
C LEU A 27 0.15 7.92 9.51
N TYR A 28 -0.35 7.26 10.55
CA TYR A 28 -0.60 5.81 10.58
C TYR A 28 -1.44 5.28 9.41
N THR A 29 -2.38 6.08 8.92
CA THR A 29 -3.19 5.73 7.75
C THR A 29 -2.33 5.65 6.49
N THR A 30 -1.49 6.65 6.27
CA THR A 30 -0.58 6.71 5.13
C THR A 30 0.56 5.71 5.27
N GLU A 31 1.13 5.56 6.47
CA GLU A 31 2.14 4.52 6.75
C GLU A 31 1.61 3.13 6.43
N ALA A 32 0.41 2.78 6.90
CA ALA A 32 -0.21 1.49 6.65
C ALA A 32 -0.41 1.21 5.15
N ALA A 33 -0.86 2.21 4.41
CA ALA A 33 -1.05 2.12 2.96
C ALA A 33 0.29 1.94 2.22
N VAL A 34 1.30 2.70 2.61
CA VAL A 34 2.67 2.61 2.06
C VAL A 34 3.29 1.25 2.36
N GLU A 35 3.23 0.77 3.61
CA GLU A 35 3.76 -0.54 3.99
C GLU A 35 3.06 -1.68 3.26
N LEU A 36 1.74 -1.57 3.00
CA LEU A 36 1.01 -2.54 2.19
C LEU A 36 1.58 -2.62 0.76
N LEU A 37 1.83 -1.48 0.12
CA LEU A 37 2.39 -1.47 -1.24
C LEU A 37 3.85 -1.94 -1.28
N ILE A 38 4.65 -1.61 -0.26
CA ILE A 38 6.04 -2.09 -0.15
C ILE A 38 6.05 -3.61 0.02
N ALA A 39 5.21 -4.16 0.89
CA ALA A 39 5.13 -5.61 1.13
C ALA A 39 4.62 -6.38 -0.10
N HIS A 40 3.66 -5.81 -0.82
CA HIS A 40 3.13 -6.39 -2.05
C HIS A 40 4.12 -6.34 -3.21
N ASP A 41 4.99 -5.33 -3.24
CA ASP A 41 6.11 -5.12 -4.18
C ASP A 41 5.76 -5.09 -5.69
N HIS A 42 4.51 -5.25 -6.07
CA HIS A 42 4.08 -5.28 -7.47
C HIS A 42 4.03 -3.87 -8.09
N TRP A 43 3.28 -2.97 -7.45
CA TRP A 43 3.01 -1.64 -8.00
C TRP A 43 4.23 -0.74 -8.04
N LEU A 44 5.13 -0.86 -7.07
CA LEU A 44 6.37 -0.06 -7.03
C LEU A 44 7.39 -0.44 -8.10
N ARG A 45 7.16 -1.52 -8.86
CA ARG A 45 7.96 -1.91 -10.03
C ARG A 45 7.36 -1.43 -11.35
N ARG A 46 6.17 -0.86 -11.32
CA ARG A 46 5.42 -0.51 -12.53
C ARG A 46 5.58 0.95 -12.87
N LYS A 47 6.22 1.23 -13.99
CA LYS A 47 6.45 2.60 -14.47
C LYS A 47 5.18 3.37 -14.78
N ASP A 48 4.11 2.69 -15.24
CA ASP A 48 2.81 3.30 -15.49
C ASP A 48 2.12 3.75 -14.19
N PHE A 49 2.26 2.99 -13.11
CA PHE A 49 1.82 3.39 -11.77
C PHE A 49 2.68 4.54 -11.24
N LEU A 50 4.01 4.39 -11.28
CA LEU A 50 4.92 5.39 -10.75
C LEU A 50 4.75 6.75 -11.44
N GLY A 51 4.68 6.78 -12.76
CA GLY A 51 4.52 8.03 -13.52
C GLY A 51 3.15 8.69 -13.40
N ARG A 52 2.12 7.99 -12.92
CA ARG A 52 0.75 8.52 -12.82
C ARG A 52 0.32 8.82 -11.41
N CYS A 53 0.83 8.05 -10.45
CA CYS A 53 0.32 8.05 -9.08
C CYS A 53 1.40 8.37 -8.04
N THR A 54 2.63 8.67 -8.44
CA THR A 54 3.71 8.99 -7.50
C THR A 54 4.47 10.24 -7.88
N TRP A 55 5.12 10.83 -6.90
CA TRP A 55 6.08 11.90 -7.05
C TRP A 55 7.30 11.62 -6.17
N ALA A 56 8.44 12.23 -6.48
CA ALA A 56 9.65 12.12 -5.67
C ALA A 56 10.46 13.43 -5.72
N CYS A 57 11.17 13.73 -4.64
CA CYS A 57 12.07 14.88 -4.54
C CYS A 57 13.28 14.58 -3.67
N THR A 58 14.33 15.37 -3.79
CA THR A 58 15.56 15.26 -2.99
C THR A 58 15.54 16.07 -1.71
N ASP A 59 14.66 17.06 -1.58
CA ASP A 59 14.66 18.13 -0.58
C ASP A 59 13.43 18.14 0.34
N GLY A 60 12.85 16.96 0.58
CA GLY A 60 11.77 16.80 1.56
C GLY A 60 12.24 17.16 2.97
N TRP A 61 11.35 17.66 3.81
CA TRP A 61 11.66 18.10 5.18
C TRP A 61 11.14 17.10 6.21
N LEU A 62 12.04 16.50 7.00
CA LEU A 62 11.68 15.54 8.05
C LEU A 62 12.53 15.75 9.30
N GLY A 63 11.86 16.06 10.43
CA GLY A 63 12.54 16.14 11.74
C GLY A 63 13.64 17.22 11.84
N GLY A 64 13.62 18.25 10.99
CA GLY A 64 14.64 19.30 10.98
C GLY A 64 15.74 19.07 9.93
N GLU A 65 15.66 18.01 9.14
CA GLU A 65 16.65 17.66 8.12
C GLU A 65 16.00 17.55 6.74
N MET A 66 16.76 17.90 5.70
CA MET A 66 16.36 17.62 4.31
C MET A 66 16.71 16.18 3.98
N VAL A 67 15.69 15.43 3.52
CA VAL A 67 15.82 14.03 3.13
C VAL A 67 15.07 13.77 1.83
N PRO A 68 15.51 12.84 1.00
CA PRO A 68 14.75 12.41 -0.16
C PRO A 68 13.40 11.85 0.28
N MET A 69 12.32 12.27 -0.41
CA MET A 69 10.97 11.83 -0.16
C MET A 69 10.28 11.42 -1.45
N ALA A 70 9.35 10.49 -1.33
CA ALA A 70 8.40 10.16 -2.39
C ALA A 70 7.01 10.02 -1.77
N GLY A 71 5.99 10.41 -2.49
CA GLY A 71 4.62 10.28 -2.05
C GLY A 71 3.75 9.62 -3.11
N ILE A 72 2.58 9.14 -2.67
CA ILE A 72 1.57 8.54 -3.53
C ILE A 72 0.37 9.48 -3.55
N ASP A 73 -0.08 9.82 -4.75
CA ASP A 73 -1.34 10.51 -4.99
C ASP A 73 -2.49 9.47 -4.93
N TRP A 74 -3.09 9.36 -3.75
CA TRP A 74 -4.13 8.38 -3.49
C TRP A 74 -5.43 8.68 -4.25
N ASP A 75 -5.71 9.93 -4.59
CA ASP A 75 -6.87 10.30 -5.43
C ASP A 75 -6.62 9.86 -6.89
N ALA A 76 -5.40 10.03 -7.38
CA ALA A 76 -4.99 9.48 -8.67
C ALA A 76 -5.08 7.94 -8.69
N VAL A 77 -4.70 7.27 -7.59
CA VAL A 77 -4.85 5.81 -7.44
C VAL A 77 -6.33 5.41 -7.52
N ALA A 78 -7.21 6.04 -6.74
CA ALA A 78 -8.65 5.73 -6.75
C ALA A 78 -9.24 5.94 -8.14
N THR A 79 -8.87 7.01 -8.82
CA THR A 79 -9.30 7.29 -10.20
C THR A 79 -8.79 6.23 -11.18
N ALA A 80 -7.52 5.86 -11.08
CA ALA A 80 -6.88 4.89 -11.99
C ALA A 80 -7.36 3.46 -11.79
N THR A 81 -7.95 3.13 -10.63
CA THR A 81 -8.51 1.82 -10.31
C THR A 81 -10.04 1.78 -10.38
N SER A 82 -10.70 2.88 -10.74
CA SER A 82 -12.14 2.95 -10.92
C SER A 82 -12.60 2.07 -12.08
N LEU A 83 -13.72 1.37 -11.89
CA LEU A 83 -14.35 0.51 -12.90
C LEU A 83 -14.75 1.26 -14.18
N ASP A 84 -15.03 2.56 -14.06
CA ASP A 84 -15.44 3.42 -15.17
C ASP A 84 -14.25 3.96 -15.99
N ASN A 85 -13.01 3.73 -15.55
CA ASN A 85 -11.84 4.26 -16.19
C ASN A 85 -11.29 3.32 -17.29
N GLN A 86 -11.63 3.61 -18.55
CA GLN A 86 -11.14 2.85 -19.71
C GLN A 86 -9.61 2.88 -19.87
N ASN A 87 -8.94 3.86 -19.29
CA ASN A 87 -7.49 4.00 -19.26
C ASN A 87 -6.89 3.67 -17.88
N GLY A 88 -7.57 2.83 -17.11
CA GLY A 88 -7.16 2.41 -15.78
C GLY A 88 -5.81 1.67 -15.76
N LEU A 89 -5.27 1.50 -14.57
CA LEU A 89 -4.12 0.65 -14.36
C LEU A 89 -4.52 -0.81 -14.59
N ALA A 90 -3.90 -1.46 -15.57
CA ALA A 90 -4.14 -2.87 -15.83
C ALA A 90 -3.45 -3.73 -14.75
N GLY A 91 -4.12 -4.78 -14.31
CA GLY A 91 -3.59 -5.74 -13.33
C GLY A 91 -4.54 -6.91 -13.14
N SER A 92 -4.11 -7.94 -12.45
CA SER A 92 -5.02 -9.00 -11.99
C SER A 92 -6.00 -8.43 -10.96
N SER A 93 -7.11 -9.10 -10.76
CA SER A 93 -8.12 -8.64 -9.78
C SER A 93 -7.51 -8.45 -8.39
N SER A 94 -6.66 -9.37 -7.92
CA SER A 94 -6.02 -9.27 -6.61
C SER A 94 -5.03 -8.10 -6.51
N GLU A 95 -4.26 -7.82 -7.57
CA GLU A 95 -3.34 -6.68 -7.61
C GLU A 95 -4.09 -5.36 -7.52
N VAL A 96 -5.17 -5.20 -8.30
CA VAL A 96 -6.02 -4.00 -8.25
C VAL A 96 -6.70 -3.88 -6.89
N GLN A 97 -7.21 -4.96 -6.31
CA GLN A 97 -7.83 -4.97 -4.99
C GLN A 97 -6.86 -4.54 -3.88
N VAL A 98 -5.61 -5.01 -3.90
CA VAL A 98 -4.57 -4.55 -2.96
C VAL A 98 -4.34 -3.04 -3.09
N LEU A 99 -4.28 -2.52 -4.32
CA LEU A 99 -4.09 -1.09 -4.56
C LEU A 99 -5.28 -0.25 -4.06
N GLN A 100 -6.51 -0.72 -4.29
CA GLN A 100 -7.73 -0.07 -3.77
C GLN A 100 -7.80 -0.13 -2.24
N LEU A 101 -7.40 -1.24 -1.63
CA LEU A 101 -7.30 -1.36 -0.17
C LEU A 101 -6.27 -0.39 0.41
N ALA A 102 -5.12 -0.23 -0.24
CA ALA A 102 -4.12 0.76 0.16
C ALA A 102 -4.68 2.19 0.09
N ALA A 103 -5.36 2.56 -0.99
CA ALA A 103 -6.01 3.87 -1.12
C ALA A 103 -7.09 4.08 -0.04
N SER A 104 -7.89 3.06 0.27
CA SER A 104 -8.89 3.11 1.35
C SER A 104 -8.24 3.28 2.73
N LEU A 105 -7.13 2.59 3.02
CA LEU A 105 -6.35 2.77 4.26
C LEU A 105 -5.78 4.18 4.37
N ALA A 106 -5.36 4.78 3.26
CA ALA A 106 -4.89 6.16 3.20
C ALA A 106 -6.02 7.21 3.38
N GLY A 107 -7.28 6.77 3.41
CA GLY A 107 -8.44 7.63 3.68
C GLY A 107 -9.21 8.08 2.44
N VAL A 108 -8.89 7.55 1.27
CA VAL A 108 -9.62 7.87 0.03
C VAL A 108 -10.78 6.89 -0.17
N THR A 109 -11.91 7.43 -0.64
CA THR A 109 -13.08 6.61 -0.96
C THR A 109 -12.86 5.84 -2.26
N VAL A 110 -12.99 4.52 -2.18
CA VAL A 110 -12.97 3.61 -3.34
C VAL A 110 -14.39 3.14 -3.66
N GLN A 111 -14.62 2.78 -4.93
CA GLN A 111 -15.97 2.45 -5.40
C GLN A 111 -16.46 1.07 -4.92
N ASP A 112 -15.55 0.14 -4.65
CA ASP A 112 -15.91 -1.21 -4.27
C ASP A 112 -16.20 -1.33 -2.77
N SER A 113 -17.01 -2.31 -2.40
CA SER A 113 -17.28 -2.65 -1.01
C SER A 113 -16.10 -3.38 -0.38
N LEU A 114 -15.96 -3.33 0.95
CA LEU A 114 -14.93 -4.11 1.65
C LEU A 114 -15.01 -5.61 1.30
N LEU A 115 -16.22 -6.16 1.18
CA LEU A 115 -16.42 -7.56 0.79
C LEU A 115 -15.89 -7.83 -0.61
N GLY A 116 -16.16 -6.93 -1.58
CA GLY A 116 -15.64 -7.03 -2.95
C GLY A 116 -14.12 -6.97 -2.98
N LEU A 117 -13.53 -6.03 -2.24
CA LEU A 117 -12.08 -5.86 -2.14
C LEU A 117 -11.36 -7.09 -1.53
N LEU A 118 -12.00 -7.79 -0.60
CA LEU A 118 -11.41 -8.96 0.06
C LEU A 118 -11.64 -10.26 -0.72
N ALA A 119 -12.68 -10.34 -1.56
CA ALA A 119 -13.12 -11.59 -2.20
C ALA A 119 -12.10 -12.23 -3.15
N GLY A 120 -11.19 -11.45 -3.73
CA GLY A 120 -10.20 -11.93 -4.69
C GLY A 120 -8.78 -12.02 -4.13
N LEU A 121 -8.57 -11.78 -2.84
CA LEU A 121 -7.25 -11.84 -2.24
C LEU A 121 -6.81 -13.29 -2.04
N ASP A 122 -5.59 -13.60 -2.47
CA ASP A 122 -4.92 -14.83 -2.09
C ASP A 122 -4.39 -14.77 -0.63
N GLN A 123 -3.82 -15.88 -0.17
CA GLN A 123 -3.33 -16.00 1.21
C GLN A 123 -2.20 -14.97 1.51
N ALA A 124 -1.30 -14.74 0.57
CA ALA A 124 -0.18 -13.81 0.76
C ALA A 124 -0.69 -12.37 0.84
N ASN A 125 -1.57 -11.96 -0.07
CA ASN A 125 -2.17 -10.62 -0.10
C ASN A 125 -3.06 -10.38 1.12
N THR A 126 -3.83 -11.39 1.56
CA THR A 126 -4.61 -11.31 2.81
C THR A 126 -3.71 -11.02 4.01
N ARG A 127 -2.56 -11.69 4.10
CA ARG A 127 -1.58 -11.45 5.18
C ARG A 127 -1.06 -10.01 5.16
N PHE A 128 -0.68 -9.48 4.01
CA PHE A 128 -0.21 -8.09 3.88
C PHE A 128 -1.28 -7.09 4.30
N VAL A 129 -2.53 -7.30 3.90
CA VAL A 129 -3.66 -6.44 4.29
C VAL A 129 -3.89 -6.46 5.81
N LEU A 130 -3.86 -7.63 6.43
CA LEU A 130 -4.03 -7.74 7.89
C LEU A 130 -2.88 -7.06 8.65
N GLN A 131 -1.64 -7.16 8.17
CA GLN A 131 -0.50 -6.44 8.73
C GLN A 131 -0.67 -4.92 8.60
N ALA A 132 -1.15 -4.44 7.45
CA ALA A 132 -1.41 -3.02 7.23
C ALA A 132 -2.53 -2.49 8.16
N ILE A 133 -3.59 -3.26 8.38
CA ILE A 133 -4.65 -2.92 9.34
C ILE A 133 -4.08 -2.82 10.76
N ALA A 134 -3.24 -3.77 11.18
CA ALA A 134 -2.60 -3.75 12.49
C ALA A 134 -1.68 -2.52 12.63
N HIS A 135 -0.91 -2.17 11.59
CA HIS A 135 -0.07 -0.98 11.54
C HIS A 135 -0.90 0.30 11.73
N ARG A 136 -2.00 0.43 10.99
CA ARG A 136 -2.92 1.57 11.10
C ARG A 136 -3.46 1.76 12.53
N GLN A 137 -3.61 0.69 13.31
CA GLN A 137 -4.05 0.74 14.70
C GLN A 137 -2.90 1.07 15.67
N GLY A 138 -1.69 1.32 15.20
CA GLY A 138 -0.53 1.65 16.02
C GLY A 138 0.06 0.47 16.78
N TRP A 139 -0.26 -0.77 16.43
CA TRP A 139 0.22 -1.96 17.14
C TRP A 139 1.74 -2.08 17.15
N HIS A 140 2.40 -1.61 16.07
CA HIS A 140 3.86 -1.59 15.95
C HIS A 140 4.54 -0.75 17.05
N GLU A 141 3.91 0.32 17.54
CA GLU A 141 4.44 1.15 18.63
C GLU A 141 4.30 0.51 20.02
N HIS A 142 3.35 -0.43 20.15
CA HIS A 142 3.10 -1.14 21.39
C HIS A 142 3.82 -2.49 21.48
N GLY A 143 4.71 -2.79 20.54
CA GLY A 143 5.41 -4.07 20.47
C GLY A 143 4.48 -5.27 20.21
N ILE A 144 3.24 -5.01 19.76
CA ILE A 144 2.28 -6.04 19.38
C ILE A 144 2.61 -6.45 17.95
N THR A 145 3.19 -7.62 17.79
CA THR A 145 3.32 -8.28 16.49
C THR A 145 2.07 -9.11 16.25
N ALA A 146 1.31 -8.74 15.20
CA ALA A 146 0.31 -9.65 14.67
C ALA A 146 1.05 -10.78 13.95
N ASP A 147 1.39 -11.84 14.68
CA ASP A 147 1.89 -13.06 14.07
C ASP A 147 0.70 -13.79 13.44
N ILE A 148 0.39 -13.39 12.20
CA ILE A 148 -0.55 -14.09 11.34
C ILE A 148 0.21 -15.28 10.73
N THR A 149 0.69 -16.14 11.61
CA THR A 149 1.08 -17.49 11.21
C THR A 149 -0.22 -18.20 10.92
N GLY A 150 -0.54 -18.32 9.64
CA GLY A 150 -1.76 -18.92 9.16
C GLY A 150 -1.98 -20.36 9.62
N ARG A 151 -2.34 -20.55 10.88
CA ARG A 151 -2.99 -21.75 11.35
C ARG A 151 -4.50 -21.64 11.17
N PHE A 152 -4.91 -21.48 9.91
CA PHE A 152 -6.20 -21.96 9.45
C PHE A 152 -6.03 -23.32 8.76
N THR A 153 -5.02 -24.10 9.11
CA THR A 153 -5.09 -25.52 8.85
C THR A 153 -6.16 -26.03 9.81
N PRO A 154 -7.25 -26.65 9.29
CA PRO A 154 -8.13 -27.43 10.14
C PRO A 154 -7.23 -28.38 10.93
N ASP A 155 -7.31 -28.34 12.24
CA ASP A 155 -6.64 -29.33 13.09
C ASP A 155 -7.10 -30.69 12.58
N ASP A 156 -6.15 -31.52 12.09
CA ASP A 156 -6.49 -32.82 11.48
C ASP A 156 -7.21 -33.68 12.52
N GLY A 157 -8.53 -33.52 12.63
CA GLY A 157 -9.37 -34.36 13.46
C GLY A 157 -10.26 -33.68 14.50
N ALA A 158 -10.25 -32.36 14.65
CA ALA A 158 -11.21 -31.72 15.55
C ALA A 158 -12.58 -31.54 14.84
N PRO A 159 -13.70 -32.04 15.41
CA PRO A 159 -15.01 -31.81 14.86
C PRO A 159 -15.34 -30.32 14.94
N VAL A 160 -15.70 -29.73 13.79
CA VAL A 160 -16.20 -28.34 13.71
C VAL A 160 -17.48 -28.26 14.56
N PRO A 161 -17.57 -27.43 15.59
CA PRO A 161 -18.81 -27.22 16.32
C PRO A 161 -19.84 -26.62 15.38
N ARG A 162 -21.04 -27.22 15.34
CA ARG A 162 -22.20 -26.77 14.56
C ARG A 162 -22.84 -25.55 15.16
#